data_fab4ce4454829b760814f62c8cef08e8
#
_entry.id   fab4ce4454829b760814f62c8cef08e8
#
_cell.length_a   1.000
_cell.length_b   1.000
_cell.length_c   1.000
_cell.angle_alpha   90.00
_cell.angle_beta   90.00
_cell.angle_gamma   90.00
#
_symmetry.space_group_name_H-M   'P 1'
#
loop_
_entity.id
_entity.type
_entity.pdbx_description
1 polymer ?
#
loop_
_entity_poly.entity_id
_entity_poly.type
_entity_poly.pdbx_seq_one_letter_code
_entity_poly.pdbx_strand_id
1 'polypeptide(L)'
;MQVKITDLTDQLIASYASVGGINHLDGTNLPCKNGIVGITNDLLQLLFPGFFDNKITHSSEIKMETALLMDSVAGRLEDEISKSISYNPPNETSENNTRGEAKELTLQFLSQLPALREILTTDVDAAFDGDPAAKSKEEIIVSYPFIEAISVQRMAHVLYKFEIALL
;
A
#
# COMPACT_ATOMS: atom_id res chain seq x y z
N MET A 1 -39.27 -11.05 -21.60
CA MET A 1 -39.03 -9.59 -21.53
C MET A 1 -37.53 -9.40 -21.42
N GLN A 2 -36.90 -8.73 -22.38
CA GLN A 2 -35.44 -8.54 -22.37
C GLN A 2 -35.12 -7.35 -21.46
N VAL A 3 -34.45 -7.60 -20.33
CA VAL A 3 -34.04 -6.56 -19.41
C VAL A 3 -32.93 -5.72 -20.10
N LYS A 4 -33.08 -4.42 -20.12
CA LYS A 4 -32.10 -3.52 -20.72
C LYS A 4 -31.10 -3.03 -19.66
N ILE A 5 -29.85 -2.76 -20.05
CA ILE A 5 -28.82 -2.22 -19.15
C ILE A 5 -29.26 -0.88 -18.54
N THR A 6 -29.98 -0.04 -19.30
CA THR A 6 -30.56 1.20 -18.79
C THR A 6 -31.48 0.98 -17.57
N ASP A 7 -32.38 -0.02 -17.67
CA ASP A 7 -33.31 -0.32 -16.58
C ASP A 7 -32.60 -0.81 -15.31
N LEU A 8 -31.50 -1.57 -15.49
CA LEU A 8 -30.64 -2.01 -14.38
C LEU A 8 -29.85 -0.85 -13.77
N THR A 9 -29.37 0.08 -14.60
CA THR A 9 -28.70 1.30 -14.15
C THR A 9 -29.63 2.14 -13.29
N ASP A 10 -30.85 2.38 -13.74
CA ASP A 10 -31.85 3.18 -13.02
C ASP A 10 -32.18 2.54 -11.65
N GLN A 11 -32.33 1.21 -11.61
CA GLN A 11 -32.54 0.47 -10.37
C GLN A 11 -31.36 0.62 -9.40
N LEU A 12 -30.14 0.56 -9.90
CA LEU A 12 -28.92 0.71 -9.09
C LEU A 12 -28.79 2.15 -8.53
N ILE A 13 -29.08 3.16 -9.36
CA ILE A 13 -29.11 4.58 -8.93
C ILE A 13 -30.17 4.81 -7.86
N ALA A 14 -31.36 4.22 -8.02
CA ALA A 14 -32.39 4.30 -6.98
C ALA A 14 -31.94 3.64 -5.66
N SER A 15 -31.17 2.54 -5.76
CA SER A 15 -30.55 1.89 -4.59
C SER A 15 -29.53 2.81 -3.89
N TYR A 16 -28.71 3.56 -4.63
CA TYR A 16 -27.79 4.53 -4.03
C TYR A 16 -28.50 5.61 -3.22
N ALA A 17 -29.67 6.05 -3.68
CA ALA A 17 -30.49 7.02 -2.96
C ALA A 17 -31.18 6.43 -1.71
N SER A 18 -31.55 5.16 -1.73
CA SER A 18 -32.31 4.50 -0.66
C SER A 18 -31.44 3.81 0.40
N VAL A 19 -30.24 3.38 0.04
CA VAL A 19 -29.30 2.69 0.94
C VAL A 19 -28.13 3.62 1.28
N GLY A 20 -28.17 4.21 2.47
CA GLY A 20 -27.11 5.09 2.99
C GLY A 20 -25.95 4.33 3.63
N GLY A 21 -24.87 5.05 3.98
CA GLY A 21 -23.75 4.53 4.77
C GLY A 21 -22.65 3.78 3.99
N ILE A 22 -22.87 3.49 2.71
CA ILE A 22 -21.88 2.85 1.82
C ILE A 22 -21.59 3.64 0.55
N ASN A 23 -22.12 4.87 0.47
CA ASN A 23 -21.87 5.81 -0.61
C ASN A 23 -20.99 6.96 -0.09
N HIS A 24 -20.05 7.40 -0.92
CA HIS A 24 -19.27 8.61 -0.68
C HIS A 24 -19.32 9.48 -1.94
N LEU A 25 -20.40 10.22 -2.08
CA LEU A 25 -20.69 11.11 -3.21
C LEU A 25 -20.52 12.57 -2.76
N ASP A 26 -19.95 13.40 -3.61
CA ASP A 26 -19.73 14.84 -3.37
C ASP A 26 -18.93 15.17 -2.10
N GLY A 27 -18.24 14.18 -1.52
CA GLY A 27 -17.37 14.34 -0.35
C GLY A 27 -15.91 14.67 -0.71
N THR A 28 -15.07 14.78 0.32
CA THR A 28 -13.62 14.92 0.13
C THR A 28 -13.04 13.70 -0.59
N ASN A 29 -11.99 13.92 -1.37
CA ASN A 29 -11.32 12.81 -2.06
C ASN A 29 -10.62 11.89 -1.03
N LEU A 30 -11.10 10.65 -0.92
CA LEU A 30 -10.56 9.67 0.01
C LEU A 30 -9.37 8.93 -0.60
N PRO A 31 -8.47 8.36 0.23
CA PRO A 31 -7.47 7.42 -0.24
C PRO A 31 -8.08 6.29 -1.07
N CYS A 32 -7.43 5.96 -2.19
CA CYS A 32 -7.94 4.99 -3.14
C CYS A 32 -7.45 3.59 -2.79
N LYS A 33 -8.35 2.66 -2.45
CA LYS A 33 -7.99 1.28 -2.13
C LYS A 33 -7.11 0.62 -3.20
N ASN A 34 -7.42 0.79 -4.49
CA ASN A 34 -6.62 0.20 -5.56
C ASN A 34 -5.26 0.88 -5.70
N GLY A 35 -5.17 2.19 -5.43
CA GLY A 35 -3.92 2.94 -5.36
C GLY A 35 -3.02 2.39 -4.25
N ILE A 36 -3.57 2.20 -3.05
CA ILE A 36 -2.87 1.64 -1.89
C ILE A 36 -2.38 0.21 -2.18
N VAL A 37 -3.21 -0.65 -2.78
CA VAL A 37 -2.80 -2.01 -3.20
C VAL A 37 -1.64 -1.96 -4.19
N GLY A 38 -1.69 -1.05 -5.17
CA GLY A 38 -0.59 -0.87 -6.13
C GLY A 38 0.70 -0.42 -5.45
N ILE A 39 0.64 0.55 -4.52
CA ILE A 39 1.78 1.01 -3.73
C ILE A 39 2.33 -0.15 -2.88
N THR A 40 1.46 -0.93 -2.23
CA THR A 40 1.85 -2.07 -1.41
C THR A 40 2.61 -3.12 -2.22
N ASN A 41 2.14 -3.45 -3.42
CA ASN A 41 2.82 -4.40 -4.30
C ASN A 41 4.23 -3.91 -4.70
N ASP A 42 4.38 -2.63 -4.99
CA ASP A 42 5.68 -2.05 -5.32
C ASP A 42 6.62 -1.98 -4.11
N LEU A 43 6.07 -1.73 -2.92
CA LEU A 43 6.82 -1.80 -1.67
C LEU A 43 7.31 -3.23 -1.38
N LEU A 44 6.52 -4.26 -1.68
CA LEU A 44 6.96 -5.65 -1.59
C LEU A 44 8.11 -5.95 -2.54
N GLN A 45 8.11 -5.40 -3.76
CA GLN A 45 9.26 -5.52 -4.67
C GLN A 45 10.53 -4.85 -4.11
N LEU A 46 10.39 -3.68 -3.46
CA LEU A 46 11.52 -3.01 -2.79
C LEU A 46 12.04 -3.79 -1.56
N LEU A 47 11.12 -4.41 -0.82
CA LEU A 47 11.46 -5.21 0.37
C LEU A 47 12.07 -6.58 0.02
N PHE A 48 11.64 -7.19 -1.09
CA PHE A 48 12.06 -8.53 -1.55
C PHE A 48 12.44 -8.47 -3.03
N PRO A 49 13.54 -7.80 -3.42
CA PRO A 49 13.92 -7.66 -4.82
C PRO A 49 14.13 -9.01 -5.49
N GLY A 50 13.51 -9.19 -6.66
CA GLY A 50 13.56 -10.42 -7.44
C GLY A 50 12.52 -11.48 -7.08
N PHE A 51 11.67 -11.26 -6.06
CA PHE A 51 10.62 -12.23 -5.67
C PHE A 51 9.22 -11.83 -6.15
N PHE A 52 8.91 -10.55 -6.18
CA PHE A 52 7.57 -10.03 -6.51
C PHE A 52 7.49 -9.39 -7.90
N ASP A 53 8.51 -9.56 -8.74
CA ASP A 53 8.54 -9.09 -10.13
C ASP A 53 8.51 -10.28 -11.11
N ASN A 54 7.96 -10.07 -12.31
CA ASN A 54 7.91 -11.06 -13.38
C ASN A 54 9.18 -11.12 -14.24
N LYS A 55 10.23 -10.40 -13.88
CA LYS A 55 11.51 -10.34 -14.60
C LYS A 55 12.67 -10.74 -13.72
N ILE A 56 13.76 -11.13 -14.38
CA ILE A 56 15.02 -11.39 -13.68
C ILE A 56 15.63 -10.03 -13.27
N THR A 57 15.89 -9.87 -11.98
CA THR A 57 16.57 -8.70 -11.43
C THR A 57 18.09 -8.93 -11.45
N HIS A 58 18.81 -8.08 -12.16
CA HIS A 58 20.27 -8.15 -12.25
C HIS A 58 20.95 -7.21 -11.25
N SER A 59 21.97 -7.66 -10.56
CA SER A 59 22.71 -6.85 -9.57
C SER A 59 23.34 -5.58 -10.16
N SER A 60 23.64 -5.58 -11.45
CA SER A 60 24.15 -4.39 -12.17
C SER A 60 23.10 -3.30 -12.40
N GLU A 61 21.82 -3.64 -12.39
CA GLU A 61 20.69 -2.75 -12.69
C GLU A 61 19.92 -2.35 -11.44
N ILE A 62 20.13 -3.07 -10.33
CA ILE A 62 19.35 -2.95 -9.10
C ILE A 62 19.25 -1.50 -8.58
N LYS A 63 20.35 -0.74 -8.67
CA LYS A 63 20.37 0.65 -8.20
C LYS A 63 19.41 1.54 -8.99
N MET A 64 19.39 1.39 -10.31
CA MET A 64 18.51 2.16 -11.18
C MET A 64 17.06 1.74 -11.00
N GLU A 65 16.78 0.46 -10.97
CA GLU A 65 15.43 -0.08 -10.77
C GLU A 65 14.86 0.33 -9.42
N THR A 66 15.65 0.20 -8.35
CA THR A 66 15.25 0.66 -7.01
C THR A 66 14.95 2.15 -7.00
N ALA A 67 15.79 2.98 -7.63
CA ALA A 67 15.58 4.43 -7.67
C ALA A 67 14.27 4.80 -8.39
N LEU A 68 14.00 4.20 -9.55
CA LEU A 68 12.78 4.44 -10.31
C LEU A 68 11.53 3.99 -9.54
N LEU A 69 11.58 2.83 -8.89
CA LEU A 69 10.47 2.31 -8.12
C LEU A 69 10.22 3.14 -6.85
N MET A 70 11.28 3.55 -6.16
CA MET A 70 11.20 4.46 -5.01
C MET A 70 10.56 5.80 -5.36
N ASP A 71 10.96 6.42 -6.49
CA ASP A 71 10.39 7.69 -6.96
C ASP A 71 8.89 7.54 -7.30
N SER A 72 8.53 6.47 -8.00
CA SER A 72 7.13 6.14 -8.31
C SER A 72 6.29 5.92 -7.06
N VAL A 73 6.79 5.16 -6.09
CA VAL A 73 6.11 4.91 -4.81
C VAL A 73 5.97 6.21 -4.02
N ALA A 74 7.04 7.01 -3.95
CA ALA A 74 7.02 8.27 -3.21
C ALA A 74 5.90 9.20 -3.69
N GLY A 75 5.79 9.45 -5.00
CA GLY A 75 4.75 10.33 -5.54
C GLY A 75 3.34 9.83 -5.26
N ARG A 76 3.08 8.53 -5.45
CA ARG A 76 1.74 7.95 -5.20
C ARG A 76 1.39 7.90 -3.72
N LEU A 77 2.36 7.57 -2.85
CA LEU A 77 2.13 7.53 -1.41
C LEU A 77 1.89 8.94 -0.85
N GLU A 78 2.63 9.96 -1.33
CA GLU A 78 2.38 11.36 -1.00
C GLU A 78 0.94 11.78 -1.33
N ASP A 79 0.42 11.38 -2.50
CA ASP A 79 -0.95 11.68 -2.90
C ASP A 79 -1.98 11.00 -1.96
N GLU A 80 -1.79 9.73 -1.61
CA GLU A 80 -2.72 9.01 -0.72
C GLU A 80 -2.65 9.55 0.73
N ILE A 81 -1.46 9.88 1.24
CA ILE A 81 -1.30 10.52 2.56
C ILE A 81 -1.95 11.90 2.56
N SER A 82 -1.78 12.71 1.51
CA SER A 82 -2.42 14.02 1.38
C SER A 82 -3.95 13.94 1.46
N LYS A 83 -4.55 12.95 0.80
CA LYS A 83 -6.00 12.68 0.89
C LYS A 83 -6.42 12.30 2.32
N SER A 84 -5.62 11.45 2.99
CA SER A 84 -5.86 11.06 4.38
C SER A 84 -5.84 12.25 5.34
N ILE A 85 -4.84 13.11 5.25
CA ILE A 85 -4.74 14.33 6.06
C ILE A 85 -5.92 15.26 5.79
N SER A 86 -6.32 15.43 4.52
CA SER A 86 -7.44 16.27 4.13
C SER A 86 -8.80 15.76 4.64
N TYR A 87 -8.93 14.43 4.83
CA TYR A 87 -10.13 13.82 5.40
C TYR A 87 -10.29 14.12 6.90
N ASN A 88 -9.20 14.13 7.65
CA ASN A 88 -9.19 14.38 9.10
C ASN A 88 -8.11 15.42 9.43
N PRO A 89 -8.32 16.69 9.05
CA PRO A 89 -7.31 17.72 9.26
C PRO A 89 -7.08 17.95 10.76
N PRO A 90 -5.83 17.93 11.23
CA PRO A 90 -5.53 18.15 12.66
C PRO A 90 -5.86 19.56 13.15
N ASN A 91 -5.99 20.52 12.25
CA ASN A 91 -6.42 21.92 12.48
C ASN A 91 -6.85 22.54 11.12
N GLU A 92 -7.31 23.81 11.10
CA GLU A 92 -7.57 24.58 9.87
C GLU A 92 -6.27 24.80 9.06
N THR A 93 -5.77 23.76 8.42
CA THR A 93 -4.53 23.79 7.61
C THR A 93 -4.85 24.18 6.17
N SER A 94 -4.07 25.10 5.61
CA SER A 94 -4.15 25.41 4.19
C SER A 94 -3.67 24.21 3.34
N GLU A 95 -4.21 24.01 2.13
CA GLU A 95 -3.83 22.94 1.21
C GLU A 95 -2.31 22.82 0.98
N ASN A 96 -1.60 23.94 0.97
CA ASN A 96 -0.13 23.97 0.81
C ASN A 96 0.59 23.34 2.00
N ASN A 97 0.05 23.42 3.21
CA ASN A 97 0.62 22.81 4.40
C ASN A 97 0.39 21.29 4.40
N THR A 98 -0.78 20.84 3.98
CA THR A 98 -1.13 19.42 3.87
C THR A 98 -0.18 18.66 2.93
N ARG A 99 0.15 19.26 1.79
CA ARG A 99 1.07 18.62 0.82
C ARG A 99 2.51 18.58 1.32
N GLY A 100 2.97 19.62 2.01
CA GLY A 100 4.28 19.63 2.64
C GLY A 100 4.42 18.55 3.72
N GLU A 101 3.40 18.42 4.56
CA GLU A 101 3.32 17.39 5.61
C GLU A 101 3.26 15.97 5.00
N ALA A 102 2.43 15.75 3.98
CA ALA A 102 2.34 14.47 3.30
C ALA A 102 3.68 14.02 2.70
N LYS A 103 4.42 14.96 2.10
CA LYS A 103 5.76 14.70 1.57
C LYS A 103 6.75 14.30 2.67
N GLU A 104 6.73 15.01 3.79
CA GLU A 104 7.61 14.71 4.93
C GLU A 104 7.31 13.31 5.50
N LEU A 105 6.04 13.00 5.74
CA LEU A 105 5.61 11.68 6.23
C LEU A 105 5.96 10.55 5.24
N THR A 106 5.82 10.80 3.94
CA THR A 106 6.25 9.86 2.90
C THR A 106 7.73 9.56 2.99
N LEU A 107 8.58 10.58 3.10
CA LEU A 107 10.03 10.39 3.21
C LEU A 107 10.41 9.70 4.53
N GLN A 108 9.74 10.03 5.63
CA GLN A 108 9.92 9.35 6.91
C GLN A 108 9.55 7.87 6.80
N PHE A 109 8.43 7.52 6.16
CA PHE A 109 8.03 6.14 5.93
C PHE A 109 9.07 5.39 5.08
N LEU A 110 9.46 5.94 3.94
CA LEU A 110 10.43 5.31 3.04
C LEU A 110 11.79 5.11 3.71
N SER A 111 12.18 5.98 4.64
CA SER A 111 13.41 5.82 5.43
C SER A 111 13.40 4.60 6.35
N GLN A 112 12.21 4.04 6.66
CA GLN A 112 12.07 2.83 7.49
C GLN A 112 12.25 1.52 6.70
N LEU A 113 12.25 1.55 5.35
CA LEU A 113 12.34 0.33 4.55
C LEU A 113 13.57 -0.54 4.87
N PRO A 114 14.80 0.01 5.09
CA PRO A 114 15.93 -0.82 5.49
C PRO A 114 15.70 -1.56 6.81
N ALA A 115 15.18 -0.88 7.83
CA ALA A 115 14.87 -1.49 9.13
C ALA A 115 13.73 -2.54 9.02
N LEU A 116 12.72 -2.27 8.19
CA LEU A 116 11.68 -3.25 7.90
C LEU A 116 12.25 -4.51 7.24
N ARG A 117 13.22 -4.39 6.33
CA ARG A 117 13.89 -5.55 5.73
C ARG A 117 14.63 -6.40 6.77
N GLU A 118 15.31 -5.77 7.72
CA GLU A 118 15.98 -6.48 8.82
C GLU A 118 14.98 -7.31 9.63
N ILE A 119 13.84 -6.73 9.99
CA ILE A 119 12.80 -7.43 10.72
C ILE A 119 12.18 -8.57 9.88
N LEU A 120 11.87 -8.32 8.61
CA LEU A 120 11.31 -9.32 7.71
C LEU A 120 12.27 -10.51 7.47
N THR A 121 13.57 -10.27 7.50
CA THR A 121 14.56 -11.35 7.47
C THR A 121 14.38 -12.29 8.66
N THR A 122 14.13 -11.75 9.86
CA THR A 122 13.89 -12.58 11.05
C THR A 122 12.56 -13.35 10.98
N ASP A 123 11.53 -12.78 10.31
CA ASP A 123 10.27 -13.50 10.09
C ASP A 123 10.44 -14.69 9.12
N VAL A 124 11.22 -14.49 8.05
CA VAL A 124 11.57 -15.56 7.10
C VAL A 124 12.39 -16.65 7.80
N ASP A 125 13.37 -16.26 8.60
CA ASP A 125 14.21 -17.19 9.35
C ASP A 125 13.39 -18.02 10.35
N ALA A 126 12.52 -17.36 11.11
CA ALA A 126 11.65 -18.06 12.06
C ALA A 126 10.68 -19.04 11.38
N ALA A 127 10.18 -18.69 10.19
CA ALA A 127 9.31 -19.58 9.43
C ALA A 127 10.06 -20.79 8.88
N PHE A 128 11.28 -20.58 8.38
CA PHE A 128 12.12 -21.65 7.86
C PHE A 128 12.54 -22.62 8.98
N ASP A 129 12.95 -22.11 10.13
CA ASP A 129 13.33 -22.91 11.29
C ASP A 129 12.12 -23.63 11.92
N GLY A 130 10.94 -23.06 11.81
CA GLY A 130 9.70 -23.59 12.39
C GLY A 130 8.99 -24.65 11.53
N ASP A 131 9.29 -24.75 10.24
CA ASP A 131 8.67 -25.71 9.33
C ASP A 131 9.66 -26.73 8.77
N PRO A 132 9.67 -27.96 9.29
CA PRO A 132 10.55 -29.04 8.80
C PRO A 132 10.32 -29.42 7.32
N ALA A 133 9.19 -29.02 6.72
CA ALA A 133 8.88 -29.27 5.32
C ALA A 133 9.49 -28.24 4.37
N ALA A 134 9.83 -27.06 4.86
CA ALA A 134 10.44 -25.99 4.07
C ALA A 134 11.84 -26.39 3.60
N LYS A 135 12.10 -26.24 2.31
CA LYS A 135 13.38 -26.63 1.69
C LYS A 135 14.35 -25.47 1.56
N SER A 136 13.85 -24.24 1.51
CA SER A 136 14.66 -23.04 1.41
C SER A 136 13.89 -21.79 1.88
N LYS A 137 14.63 -20.69 2.13
CA LYS A 137 14.02 -19.38 2.46
C LYS A 137 13.31 -18.77 1.26
N GLU A 138 13.75 -19.06 0.05
CA GLU A 138 13.07 -18.66 -1.18
C GLU A 138 11.67 -19.28 -1.27
N GLU A 139 11.53 -20.56 -0.89
CA GLU A 139 10.23 -21.24 -0.84
C GLU A 139 9.30 -20.56 0.17
N ILE A 140 9.81 -20.16 1.33
CA ILE A 140 9.05 -19.40 2.33
C ILE A 140 8.56 -18.08 1.74
N ILE A 141 9.42 -17.31 1.07
CA ILE A 141 9.07 -16.00 0.52
C ILE A 141 8.03 -16.12 -0.61
N VAL A 142 8.19 -17.10 -1.50
CA VAL A 142 7.35 -17.23 -2.71
C VAL A 142 6.03 -17.92 -2.43
N SER A 143 6.01 -18.92 -1.52
CA SER A 143 4.90 -19.87 -1.44
C SER A 143 4.06 -19.71 -0.16
N TYR A 144 4.57 -19.03 0.86
CA TYR A 144 3.89 -18.92 2.15
C TYR A 144 3.12 -17.60 2.24
N PRO A 145 1.78 -17.62 2.22
CA PRO A 145 0.95 -16.41 2.22
C PRO A 145 1.19 -15.47 3.41
N PHE A 146 1.73 -16.00 4.52
CA PHE A 146 1.95 -15.18 5.70
C PHE A 146 3.05 -14.13 5.49
N ILE A 147 4.03 -14.36 4.59
CA ILE A 147 5.11 -13.38 4.30
C ILE A 147 4.51 -12.09 3.75
N GLU A 148 3.57 -12.19 2.81
CA GLU A 148 2.86 -11.01 2.30
C GLU A 148 2.05 -10.34 3.42
N ALA A 149 1.27 -11.13 4.17
CA ALA A 149 0.43 -10.61 5.24
C ALA A 149 1.23 -9.90 6.34
N ILE A 150 2.34 -10.50 6.80
CA ILE A 150 3.18 -9.88 7.84
C ILE A 150 3.91 -8.64 7.32
N SER A 151 4.35 -8.65 6.06
CA SER A 151 4.98 -7.50 5.43
C SER A 151 4.02 -6.30 5.37
N VAL A 152 2.79 -6.53 4.91
CA VAL A 152 1.73 -5.51 4.89
C VAL A 152 1.45 -4.99 6.29
N GLN A 153 1.32 -5.88 7.26
CA GLN A 153 1.06 -5.50 8.66
C GLN A 153 2.20 -4.63 9.23
N ARG A 154 3.46 -4.95 8.95
CA ARG A 154 4.60 -4.17 9.42
C ARG A 154 4.66 -2.79 8.77
N MET A 155 4.39 -2.69 7.46
CA MET A 155 4.27 -1.41 6.76
C MET A 155 3.12 -0.56 7.31
N ALA A 156 1.95 -1.16 7.48
CA ALA A 156 0.79 -0.49 8.07
C ALA A 156 1.05 0.00 9.50
N HIS A 157 1.82 -0.76 10.29
CA HIS A 157 2.20 -0.36 11.64
C HIS A 157 3.09 0.90 11.66
N VAL A 158 3.96 1.10 10.66
CA VAL A 158 4.75 2.34 10.54
C VAL A 158 3.81 3.52 10.26
N LEU A 159 2.88 3.38 9.31
CA LEU A 159 1.90 4.42 8.99
C LEU A 159 0.98 4.73 10.18
N TYR A 160 0.57 3.70 10.92
CA TYR A 160 -0.21 3.87 12.15
C TYR A 160 0.51 4.72 13.20
N LYS A 161 1.84 4.55 13.36
CA LYS A 161 2.63 5.38 14.28
C LYS A 161 2.72 6.85 13.86
N PHE A 162 2.50 7.14 12.60
CA PHE A 162 2.41 8.51 12.06
C PHE A 162 1.00 9.09 12.16
N GLU A 163 0.06 8.35 12.77
CA GLU A 163 -1.34 8.75 12.94
C GLU A 163 -2.07 9.04 11.62
N ILE A 164 -1.63 8.40 10.54
CA ILE A 164 -2.23 8.53 9.22
C ILE A 164 -3.50 7.67 9.17
N ALA A 165 -4.67 8.32 9.12
CA ALA A 165 -5.95 7.66 9.03
C ALA A 165 -6.19 7.05 7.63
N LEU A 166 -7.00 5.99 7.53
CA LEU A 166 -7.47 5.38 6.27
C LEU A 166 -6.38 4.72 5.38
N LEU A 167 -5.14 4.57 5.83
CA LEU A 167 -4.07 3.88 5.11
C LEU A 167 -3.66 2.57 5.76
#